data_0708ebb69987b611aa628e3230ab9338
#
_entry.id   0708ebb69987b611aa628e3230ab9338
#
_cell.length_a   1.000
_cell.length_b   1.000
_cell.length_c   1.000
_cell.angle_alpha   90.00
_cell.angle_beta   90.00
_cell.angle_gamma   90.00
#
_symmetry.space_group_name_H-M   'P 1'
#
loop_
_entity.id
_entity.type
_entity.pdbx_description
1 polymer ?
#
loop_
_entity_poly.entity_id
_entity_poly.type
_entity_poly.pdbx_seq_one_letter_code
_entity_poly.pdbx_strand_id
1 'polypeptide(L)'
;GISVSIQDLALEADANQLPQLKALDALITLSATDPDNLLFTAKGFLPALAELEIPENGDAISVNAAIPYPLPAGLDIRLAKKGKHIVLFTGEKSAAIANTLSEQELEKNGFLTSAVDLSSLMTPVIEVFKMTGQVIPEELEQLKNQTMSVYFATDIKDEGIVINSEIKITKK
;
A
#
# COMPACT_ATOMS: atom_id res chain seq x y z
N GLY A 1 -2.51 -12.54 8.30
CA GLY A 1 -1.91 -11.21 8.57
C GLY A 1 -2.28 -10.19 7.52
N ILE A 2 -2.03 -8.92 7.83
CA ILE A 2 -2.25 -7.78 6.95
C ILE A 2 -0.92 -7.05 6.80
N SER A 3 -0.56 -6.69 5.57
CA SER A 3 0.61 -5.85 5.29
C SER A 3 0.22 -4.72 4.35
N VAL A 4 0.76 -3.54 4.61
CA VAL A 4 0.55 -2.34 3.77
C VAL A 4 1.91 -1.74 3.46
N SER A 5 2.17 -1.45 2.18
CA SER A 5 3.37 -0.74 1.77
C SER A 5 3.06 0.29 0.67
N ILE A 6 3.77 1.41 0.71
CA ILE A 6 3.72 2.45 -0.32
C ILE A 6 5.10 2.51 -0.96
N GLN A 7 5.14 2.30 -2.28
CA GLN A 7 6.37 2.25 -3.07
C GLN A 7 6.66 3.59 -3.76
N ASP A 8 5.59 4.34 -4.09
CA ASP A 8 5.71 5.64 -4.72
C ASP A 8 4.42 6.44 -4.55
N LEU A 9 4.55 7.76 -4.48
CA LEU A 9 3.45 8.71 -4.41
C LEU A 9 3.85 9.98 -5.15
N ALA A 10 3.06 10.37 -6.15
CA ALA A 10 3.25 11.62 -6.86
C ALA A 10 1.99 12.49 -6.76
N LEU A 11 2.20 13.79 -6.57
CA LEU A 11 1.16 14.80 -6.52
C LEU A 11 1.36 15.80 -7.67
N GLU A 12 0.27 16.40 -8.13
CA GLU A 12 0.30 17.53 -9.06
C GLU A 12 -0.68 18.62 -8.60
N ALA A 13 -0.50 19.83 -9.06
CA ALA A 13 -1.42 20.93 -8.79
C ALA A 13 -2.60 20.87 -9.76
N ASP A 14 -3.83 21.01 -9.25
CA ASP A 14 -5.00 21.25 -10.09
C ASP A 14 -5.06 22.71 -10.60
N ALA A 15 -6.13 23.05 -11.33
CA ALA A 15 -6.35 24.41 -11.86
C ALA A 15 -6.43 25.49 -10.76
N ASN A 16 -6.72 25.10 -9.51
CA ASN A 16 -6.78 25.99 -8.34
C ASN A 16 -5.51 25.94 -7.49
N GLN A 17 -4.45 25.31 -7.97
CA GLN A 17 -3.19 25.07 -7.27
C GLN A 17 -3.34 24.20 -6.01
N LEU A 18 -4.39 23.37 -5.96
CA LEU A 18 -4.57 22.39 -4.89
C LEU A 18 -3.86 21.07 -5.26
N PRO A 19 -3.17 20.44 -4.29
CA PRO A 19 -2.50 19.17 -4.54
C PRO A 19 -3.53 18.06 -4.83
N GLN A 20 -3.33 17.38 -5.95
CA GLN A 20 -4.11 16.22 -6.35
C GLN A 20 -3.20 15.01 -6.51
N LEU A 21 -3.73 13.82 -6.29
CA LEU A 21 -3.01 12.57 -6.50
C LEU A 21 -2.81 12.36 -8.00
N LYS A 22 -1.55 12.35 -8.44
CA LYS A 22 -1.15 12.07 -9.82
C LYS A 22 -0.85 10.58 -10.04
N ALA A 23 -0.11 9.99 -9.10
CA ALA A 23 0.23 8.58 -9.14
C ALA A 23 0.37 8.02 -7.73
N LEU A 24 -0.02 6.76 -7.57
CA LEU A 24 0.16 5.99 -6.36
C LEU A 24 0.65 4.60 -6.76
N ASP A 25 1.74 4.15 -6.15
CA ASP A 25 2.22 2.78 -6.21
C ASP A 25 2.21 2.21 -4.80
N ALA A 26 1.22 1.38 -4.50
CA ALA A 26 0.98 0.86 -3.18
C ALA A 26 0.47 -0.59 -3.23
N LEU A 27 0.74 -1.35 -2.18
CA LEU A 27 0.37 -2.74 -2.02
C LEU A 27 -0.25 -2.97 -0.64
N ILE A 28 -1.40 -3.62 -0.63
CA ILE A 28 -2.02 -4.21 0.56
C ILE A 28 -2.05 -5.72 0.35
N THR A 29 -1.54 -6.44 1.34
CA THR A 29 -1.54 -7.90 1.31
C THR A 29 -2.33 -8.44 2.50
N LEU A 30 -3.27 -9.32 2.23
CA LEU A 30 -3.98 -10.11 3.23
C LEU A 30 -3.50 -11.55 3.12
N SER A 31 -2.85 -12.05 4.17
CA SER A 31 -2.28 -13.40 4.20
C SER A 31 -3.12 -14.30 5.09
N ALA A 32 -3.56 -15.44 4.57
CA ALA A 32 -4.38 -16.41 5.28
C ALA A 32 -3.99 -17.84 4.91
N THR A 33 -4.21 -18.78 5.84
CA THR A 33 -4.05 -20.21 5.58
C THR A 33 -5.05 -20.72 4.55
N ASP A 34 -6.23 -20.09 4.51
CA ASP A 34 -7.31 -20.35 3.56
C ASP A 34 -7.77 -19.02 2.95
N PRO A 35 -7.14 -18.57 1.86
CA PRO A 35 -7.49 -17.31 1.19
C PRO A 35 -8.86 -17.37 0.51
N ASP A 36 -9.34 -18.55 0.12
CA ASP A 36 -10.64 -18.71 -0.54
C ASP A 36 -11.77 -18.47 0.45
N ASN A 37 -11.67 -19.01 1.66
CA ASN A 37 -12.61 -18.72 2.73
C ASN A 37 -12.58 -17.24 3.14
N LEU A 38 -11.41 -16.61 3.15
CA LEU A 38 -11.29 -15.18 3.41
C LEU A 38 -11.99 -14.35 2.32
N LEU A 39 -11.79 -14.67 1.05
CA LEU A 39 -12.48 -14.03 -0.08
C LEU A 39 -13.99 -14.27 -0.03
N PHE A 40 -14.42 -15.47 0.26
CA PHE A 40 -15.84 -15.79 0.41
C PHE A 40 -16.48 -14.95 1.50
N THR A 41 -15.81 -14.84 2.64
CA THR A 41 -16.26 -14.01 3.77
C THR A 41 -16.30 -12.53 3.38
N ALA A 42 -15.24 -12.01 2.74
CA ALA A 42 -15.18 -10.63 2.28
C ALA A 42 -16.30 -10.29 1.28
N LYS A 43 -16.61 -11.19 0.35
CA LYS A 43 -17.73 -11.05 -0.60
C LYS A 43 -19.08 -10.97 0.12
N GLY A 44 -19.25 -11.65 1.24
CA GLY A 44 -20.46 -11.56 2.06
C GLY A 44 -20.66 -10.21 2.73
N PHE A 45 -19.57 -9.53 3.10
CA PHE A 45 -19.61 -8.21 3.74
C PHE A 45 -19.58 -7.04 2.75
N LEU A 46 -19.00 -7.24 1.58
CA LEU A 46 -18.79 -6.21 0.56
C LEU A 46 -19.50 -6.63 -0.74
N PRO A 47 -20.76 -6.26 -0.95
CA PRO A 47 -21.53 -6.66 -2.13
C PRO A 47 -20.83 -6.31 -3.46
N ALA A 48 -20.08 -5.21 -3.48
CA ALA A 48 -19.31 -4.81 -4.66
C ALA A 48 -18.23 -5.84 -5.06
N LEU A 49 -17.75 -6.65 -4.12
CA LEU A 49 -16.82 -7.75 -4.40
C LEU A 49 -17.53 -9.04 -4.82
N ALA A 50 -18.82 -9.18 -4.52
CA ALA A 50 -19.56 -10.41 -4.76
C ALA A 50 -19.62 -10.78 -6.26
N GLU A 51 -19.70 -9.76 -7.13
CA GLU A 51 -19.78 -9.91 -8.58
C GLU A 51 -18.41 -10.07 -9.25
N LEU A 52 -17.31 -9.90 -8.50
CA LEU A 52 -15.97 -10.02 -9.06
C LEU A 52 -15.56 -11.49 -9.17
N GLU A 53 -15.20 -11.90 -10.38
CA GLU A 53 -14.56 -13.18 -10.64
C GLU A 53 -13.04 -13.02 -10.53
N ILE A 54 -12.46 -13.53 -9.45
CA ILE A 54 -11.01 -13.47 -9.20
C ILE A 54 -10.39 -14.73 -9.81
N PRO A 55 -9.48 -14.58 -10.79
CA PRO A 55 -8.87 -15.71 -11.46
C PRO A 55 -8.04 -16.61 -10.53
N GLU A 56 -8.21 -17.91 -10.64
CA GLU A 56 -7.45 -18.89 -9.85
C GLU A 56 -5.98 -19.01 -10.27
N ASN A 57 -5.65 -18.59 -11.48
CA ASN A 57 -4.28 -18.60 -12.01
C ASN A 57 -3.40 -17.46 -11.45
N GLY A 58 -3.95 -16.61 -10.58
CA GLY A 58 -3.25 -15.49 -9.97
C GLY A 58 -3.19 -14.24 -10.84
N ASP A 59 -3.90 -14.18 -11.96
CA ASP A 59 -4.04 -12.96 -12.74
C ASP A 59 -4.79 -11.88 -11.95
N ALA A 60 -4.40 -10.64 -12.15
CA ALA A 60 -5.02 -9.52 -11.48
C ALA A 60 -6.18 -8.95 -12.29
N ILE A 61 -7.27 -8.61 -11.62
CA ILE A 61 -8.41 -7.90 -12.19
C ILE A 61 -8.47 -6.47 -11.66
N SER A 62 -8.96 -5.52 -12.46
CA SER A 62 -9.27 -4.18 -11.99
C SER A 62 -10.54 -4.21 -11.11
N VAL A 63 -10.48 -3.53 -9.98
CA VAL A 63 -11.62 -3.39 -9.06
C VAL A 63 -12.20 -1.98 -9.05
N ASN A 64 -11.76 -1.11 -9.95
CA ASN A 64 -12.20 0.29 -9.97
C ASN A 64 -13.73 0.42 -10.05
N ALA A 65 -14.39 -0.44 -10.82
CA ALA A 65 -15.85 -0.44 -10.96
C ALA A 65 -16.60 -0.82 -9.67
N ALA A 66 -15.95 -1.52 -8.76
CA ALA A 66 -16.50 -1.92 -7.47
C ALA A 66 -16.35 -0.84 -6.38
N ILE A 67 -15.57 0.21 -6.65
CA ILE A 67 -15.32 1.29 -5.70
C ILE A 67 -16.39 2.38 -5.87
N PRO A 68 -17.20 2.67 -4.82
CA PRO A 68 -18.35 3.59 -4.94
C PRO A 68 -17.95 5.08 -4.97
N TYR A 69 -16.66 5.39 -5.07
CA TYR A 69 -16.12 6.76 -5.09
C TYR A 69 -15.35 7.02 -6.37
N PRO A 70 -15.37 8.25 -6.89
CA PRO A 70 -14.57 8.61 -8.04
C PRO A 70 -13.08 8.47 -7.71
N LEU A 71 -12.37 7.73 -8.55
CA LEU A 71 -10.93 7.58 -8.44
C LEU A 71 -10.20 8.62 -9.29
N PRO A 72 -9.00 9.05 -8.90
CA PRO A 72 -8.14 9.87 -9.73
C PRO A 72 -7.94 9.26 -11.12
N ALA A 73 -7.87 10.11 -12.14
CA ALA A 73 -7.65 9.65 -13.50
C ALA A 73 -6.33 8.86 -13.60
N GLY A 74 -6.37 7.70 -14.25
CA GLY A 74 -5.20 6.83 -14.41
C GLY A 74 -4.89 5.92 -13.23
N LEU A 75 -5.60 6.01 -12.10
CA LEU A 75 -5.44 5.08 -11.00
C LEU A 75 -6.20 3.78 -11.30
N ASP A 76 -5.46 2.68 -11.45
CA ASP A 76 -6.01 1.34 -11.63
C ASP A 76 -5.67 0.49 -10.41
N ILE A 77 -6.69 0.22 -9.60
CA ILE A 77 -6.56 -0.64 -8.42
C ILE A 77 -6.87 -2.07 -8.85
N ARG A 78 -5.94 -2.96 -8.59
CA ARG A 78 -6.00 -4.35 -9.00
C ARG A 78 -6.05 -5.29 -7.81
N LEU A 79 -6.83 -6.35 -7.96
CA LEU A 79 -6.99 -7.43 -7.00
C LEU A 79 -6.52 -8.74 -7.61
N ALA A 80 -5.74 -9.52 -6.88
CA ALA A 80 -5.33 -10.86 -7.28
C ALA A 80 -5.25 -11.81 -6.07
N LYS A 81 -5.39 -13.12 -6.35
CA LYS A 81 -5.04 -14.19 -5.41
C LYS A 81 -3.66 -14.72 -5.77
N LYS A 82 -2.68 -14.59 -4.88
CA LYS A 82 -1.29 -15.02 -5.06
C LYS A 82 -0.92 -16.05 -4.00
N GLY A 83 -1.11 -17.33 -4.32
CA GLY A 83 -0.90 -18.41 -3.36
C GLY A 83 -1.77 -18.24 -2.11
N LYS A 84 -1.15 -18.04 -0.94
CA LYS A 84 -1.83 -17.80 0.34
C LYS A 84 -2.12 -16.32 0.63
N HIS A 85 -1.98 -15.48 -0.38
CA HIS A 85 -2.12 -14.03 -0.25
C HIS A 85 -3.22 -13.51 -1.18
N ILE A 86 -4.04 -12.63 -0.64
CA ILE A 86 -4.92 -11.77 -1.42
C ILE A 86 -4.24 -10.42 -1.48
N VAL A 87 -4.01 -9.91 -2.67
CA VAL A 87 -3.27 -8.66 -2.87
C VAL A 87 -4.13 -7.63 -3.57
N LEU A 88 -4.15 -6.43 -3.01
CA LEU A 88 -4.72 -5.24 -3.62
C LEU A 88 -3.57 -4.27 -3.91
N PHE A 89 -3.39 -3.86 -5.15
CA PHE A 89 -2.25 -3.04 -5.52
C PHE A 89 -2.56 -2.07 -6.66
N THR A 90 -1.73 -1.05 -6.74
CA THR A 90 -1.66 -0.12 -7.86
C THR A 90 -0.20 0.17 -8.18
N GLY A 91 0.11 0.46 -9.45
CA GLY A 91 1.47 0.74 -9.90
C GLY A 91 2.30 -0.50 -10.25
N GLU A 92 3.41 -0.26 -10.94
CA GLU A 92 4.26 -1.33 -11.49
C GLU A 92 5.16 -1.98 -10.44
N LYS A 93 5.69 -1.19 -9.49
CA LYS A 93 6.57 -1.72 -8.43
C LYS A 93 5.81 -2.67 -7.51
N SER A 94 4.59 -2.28 -7.11
CA SER A 94 3.71 -3.12 -6.30
C SER A 94 3.22 -4.34 -7.06
N ALA A 95 2.96 -4.23 -8.36
CA ALA A 95 2.64 -5.38 -9.20
C ALA A 95 3.79 -6.40 -9.25
N ALA A 96 5.03 -5.93 -9.39
CA ALA A 96 6.22 -6.78 -9.36
C ALA A 96 6.35 -7.52 -8.01
N ILE A 97 6.17 -6.80 -6.89
CA ILE A 97 6.19 -7.41 -5.54
C ILE A 97 5.05 -8.43 -5.40
N ALA A 98 3.83 -8.09 -5.81
CA ALA A 98 2.68 -8.97 -5.74
C ALA A 98 2.92 -10.30 -6.48
N ASN A 99 3.62 -10.28 -7.61
CA ASN A 99 3.94 -11.48 -8.37
C ASN A 99 4.91 -12.42 -7.65
N THR A 100 5.78 -11.91 -6.77
CA THR A 100 6.68 -12.76 -5.98
C THR A 100 5.98 -13.47 -4.83
N LEU A 101 4.81 -12.98 -4.40
CA LEU A 101 4.08 -13.53 -3.25
C LEU A 101 3.47 -14.91 -3.51
N SER A 102 3.27 -15.30 -4.78
CA SER A 102 2.70 -16.60 -5.13
C SER A 102 3.55 -17.80 -4.66
N GLU A 103 4.85 -17.59 -4.52
CA GLU A 103 5.83 -18.60 -4.11
C GLU A 103 6.19 -18.49 -2.62
N GLN A 104 5.68 -17.47 -1.92
CA GLN A 104 6.02 -17.24 -0.53
C GLN A 104 5.13 -18.06 0.40
N GLU A 105 5.74 -18.66 1.40
CA GLU A 105 5.03 -19.28 2.50
C GLU A 105 4.63 -18.24 3.55
N LEU A 106 3.60 -18.57 4.35
CA LEU A 106 3.17 -17.71 5.45
C LEU A 106 4.21 -17.73 6.57
N GLU A 107 4.73 -16.57 6.89
CA GLU A 107 5.59 -16.37 8.05
C GLU A 107 4.78 -15.83 9.24
N LYS A 108 5.18 -16.23 10.45
CA LYS A 108 4.59 -15.71 11.70
C LYS A 108 5.29 -14.42 12.11
N ASN A 109 5.02 -13.33 11.40
CA ASN A 109 5.66 -12.04 11.63
C ASN A 109 4.71 -10.94 12.16
N GLY A 110 3.53 -11.32 12.61
CA GLY A 110 2.55 -10.42 13.21
C GLY A 110 1.18 -10.46 12.53
N PHE A 111 0.18 -9.95 13.24
CA PHE A 111 -1.19 -9.81 12.73
C PHE A 111 -1.29 -8.71 11.67
N LEU A 112 -0.66 -7.56 11.94
CA LEU A 112 -0.59 -6.41 11.04
C LEU A 112 0.85 -5.98 10.90
N THR A 113 1.35 -5.88 9.66
CA THR A 113 2.65 -5.29 9.37
C THR A 113 2.51 -4.11 8.42
N SER A 114 3.31 -3.09 8.63
CA SER A 114 3.40 -1.92 7.76
C SER A 114 4.86 -1.53 7.59
N ALA A 115 5.25 -1.32 6.34
CA ALA A 115 6.58 -0.82 5.99
C ALA A 115 6.41 0.42 5.11
N VAL A 116 7.02 1.53 5.52
CA VAL A 116 6.95 2.80 4.80
C VAL A 116 8.36 3.33 4.60
N ASP A 117 8.73 3.60 3.35
CA ASP A 117 9.90 4.41 3.02
C ASP A 117 9.50 5.89 3.06
N LEU A 118 9.82 6.55 4.19
CA LEU A 118 9.50 7.96 4.37
C LEU A 118 10.27 8.86 3.40
N SER A 119 11.41 8.41 2.89
CA SER A 119 12.16 9.20 1.91
C SER A 119 11.42 9.30 0.57
N SER A 120 10.64 8.30 0.20
CA SER A 120 9.79 8.35 -0.99
C SER A 120 8.62 9.33 -0.84
N LEU A 121 8.16 9.55 0.40
CA LEU A 121 7.10 10.50 0.71
C LEU A 121 7.59 11.95 0.82
N MET A 122 8.89 12.18 0.99
CA MET A 122 9.45 13.54 1.13
C MET A 122 9.31 14.36 -0.16
N THR A 123 9.48 13.74 -1.32
CA THR A 123 9.34 14.44 -2.60
C THR A 123 7.93 15.03 -2.77
N PRO A 124 6.84 14.25 -2.65
CA PRO A 124 5.49 14.81 -2.73
C PRO A 124 5.21 15.89 -1.67
N VAL A 125 5.70 15.72 -0.44
CA VAL A 125 5.53 16.74 0.62
C VAL A 125 6.18 18.06 0.21
N ILE A 126 7.41 18.02 -0.31
CA ILE A 126 8.12 19.22 -0.77
C ILE A 126 7.41 19.86 -1.98
N GLU A 127 6.84 19.05 -2.87
CA GLU A 127 6.07 19.55 -4.00
C GLU A 127 4.82 20.32 -3.53
N VAL A 128 4.13 19.85 -2.49
CA VAL A 128 3.01 20.58 -1.87
C VAL A 128 3.47 21.95 -1.35
N PHE A 129 4.60 22.04 -0.64
CA PHE A 129 5.14 23.33 -0.17
C PHE A 129 5.42 24.29 -1.36
N LYS A 130 6.00 23.79 -2.45
CA LYS A 130 6.26 24.58 -3.65
C LYS A 130 4.97 25.05 -4.32
N MET A 131 3.97 24.18 -4.46
CA MET A 131 2.68 24.49 -5.07
C MET A 131 1.91 25.55 -4.27
N THR A 132 1.99 25.50 -2.93
CA THR A 132 1.33 26.45 -2.05
C THR A 132 2.11 27.74 -1.81
N GLY A 133 3.31 27.89 -2.43
CA GLY A 133 4.17 29.05 -2.25
C GLY A 133 4.76 29.19 -0.84
N GLN A 134 4.72 28.14 -0.04
CA GLN A 134 5.27 28.13 1.31
C GLN A 134 6.77 27.87 1.29
N VAL A 135 7.46 28.44 2.28
CA VAL A 135 8.89 28.20 2.48
C VAL A 135 9.08 26.76 2.96
N ILE A 136 9.95 26.01 2.28
CA ILE A 136 10.30 24.65 2.68
C ILE A 136 11.17 24.74 3.95
N PRO A 137 10.79 24.10 5.06
CA PRO A 137 11.66 24.03 6.25
C PRO A 137 12.99 23.36 5.93
N GLU A 138 14.08 23.89 6.48
CA GLU A 138 15.45 23.41 6.24
C GLU A 138 15.60 21.93 6.64
N GLU A 139 14.90 21.52 7.68
CA GLU A 139 14.87 20.14 8.17
C GLU A 139 14.33 19.17 7.13
N LEU A 140 13.30 19.59 6.35
CA LEU A 140 12.75 18.76 5.26
C LEU A 140 13.73 18.67 4.09
N GLU A 141 14.49 19.71 3.80
CA GLU A 141 15.53 19.64 2.76
C GLU A 141 16.68 18.71 3.15
N GLN A 142 17.07 18.69 4.41
CA GLN A 142 18.09 17.77 4.92
C GLN A 142 17.65 16.29 4.83
N LEU A 143 16.37 16.01 5.05
CA LEU A 143 15.82 14.66 4.96
C LEU A 143 15.89 14.06 3.54
N LYS A 144 15.96 14.88 2.48
CA LYS A 144 16.18 14.39 1.10
C LYS A 144 17.46 13.58 0.94
N ASN A 145 18.48 13.91 1.73
CA ASN A 145 19.80 13.28 1.68
C ASN A 145 19.91 12.04 2.57
N GLN A 146 18.77 11.60 3.13
CA GLN A 146 18.68 10.43 3.98
C GLN A 146 17.66 9.44 3.42
N THR A 147 17.91 8.17 3.59
CA THR A 147 16.88 7.14 3.43
C THR A 147 16.33 6.82 4.81
N MET A 148 15.03 7.00 4.98
CA MET A 148 14.35 6.70 6.23
C MET A 148 13.22 5.71 5.96
N SER A 149 13.31 4.52 6.54
CA SER A 149 12.24 3.53 6.50
C SER A 149 11.72 3.25 7.91
N VAL A 150 10.41 3.10 8.01
CA VAL A 150 9.72 2.76 9.26
C VAL A 150 8.99 1.44 9.05
N TYR A 151 9.21 0.53 9.96
CA TYR A 151 8.52 -0.76 10.01
C TYR A 151 7.73 -0.85 11.31
N PHE A 152 6.48 -1.27 11.21
CA PHE A 152 5.62 -1.61 12.34
C PHE A 152 5.11 -3.03 12.19
N ALA A 153 5.10 -3.76 13.30
CA ALA A 153 4.42 -5.04 13.39
C ALA A 153 3.58 -5.08 14.67
N THR A 154 2.32 -5.44 14.52
CA THR A 154 1.41 -5.67 15.65
C THR A 154 1.03 -7.14 15.67
N ASP A 155 1.15 -7.77 16.81
CA ASP A 155 0.77 -9.17 17.02
C ASP A 155 -0.17 -9.30 18.22
N ILE A 156 -1.01 -10.32 18.20
CA ILE A 156 -1.91 -10.67 19.30
C ILE A 156 -1.39 -11.96 19.92
N LYS A 157 -0.99 -11.89 21.18
CA LYS A 157 -0.46 -13.01 21.97
C LYS A 157 -1.32 -13.24 23.19
N ASP A 158 -1.07 -14.33 23.90
CA ASP A 158 -1.81 -14.68 25.12
C ASP A 158 -1.71 -13.59 26.20
N GLU A 159 -0.58 -12.91 26.27
CA GLU A 159 -0.32 -11.81 27.21
C GLU A 159 -0.90 -10.45 26.75
N GLY A 160 -1.42 -10.33 25.53
CA GLY A 160 -2.02 -9.12 24.99
C GLY A 160 -1.55 -8.72 23.60
N ILE A 161 -1.65 -7.42 23.29
CA ILE A 161 -1.21 -6.85 22.01
C ILE A 161 0.24 -6.43 22.15
N VAL A 162 1.10 -6.97 21.27
CA VAL A 162 2.52 -6.62 21.18
C VAL A 162 2.74 -5.76 19.94
N ILE A 163 3.36 -4.59 20.11
CA ILE A 163 3.72 -3.68 19.02
C ILE A 163 5.24 -3.58 18.96
N ASN A 164 5.79 -3.92 17.79
CA ASN A 164 7.19 -3.74 17.48
C ASN A 164 7.33 -2.62 16.44
N SER A 165 8.29 -1.73 16.62
CA SER A 165 8.62 -0.71 15.64
C SER A 165 10.12 -0.64 15.41
N GLU A 166 10.52 -0.44 14.17
CA GLU A 166 11.91 -0.23 13.78
C GLU A 166 11.99 0.98 12.85
N ILE A 167 12.94 1.88 13.13
CA ILE A 167 13.25 3.03 12.28
C ILE A 167 14.68 2.87 11.81
N LYS A 168 14.87 2.79 10.49
CA LYS A 168 16.20 2.79 9.88
C LYS A 168 16.45 4.11 9.18
N ILE A 169 17.54 4.77 9.56
CA ILE A 169 18.00 6.01 8.94
C ILE A 169 19.39 5.76 8.37
N THR A 170 19.55 5.98 7.07
CA THR A 170 20.82 5.82 6.36
C THR A 170 21.11 7.08 5.58
N LYS A 171 22.32 7.62 5.68
CA LYS A 171 22.77 8.71 4.82
C LYS A 171 23.01 8.18 3.43
N LYS A 172 22.53 8.94 2.44
CA LYS A 172 22.83 8.69 1.02
C LYS A 172 24.26 9.07 0.68
#